data_9e8d85daa9373b8c48ab0838100ef2e7
#
_entry.id   9e8d85daa9373b8c48ab0838100ef2e7
#
_cell.length_a   1.000
_cell.length_b   1.000
_cell.length_c   1.000
_cell.angle_alpha   90.00
_cell.angle_beta   90.00
_cell.angle_gamma   90.00
#
_symmetry.space_group_name_H-M   'P 1'
#
loop_
_entity.id
_entity.type
_entity.pdbx_description
1 polymer ?
#
loop_
_entity_poly.entity_id
_entity_poly.type
_entity_poly.pdbx_seq_one_letter_code
_entity_poly.pdbx_strand_id
1 'polypeptide(L)'
;MAVLQKIDNPYGMIQTVEHCESFSIYRSQDSTGDCEVTVYPVFSGIELVYYDVHMQSCDINLAKGREMLIITHCQEGRIEFEYKNGEYLYLASGDLSIQKNTENIRHRYCPLSHYHGVSVAIDMNRVPRCFSCIPVSYTHLTLPT
;
A
#
# COMPACT_ATOMS: atom_id res chain seq x y z
N MET A 1 15.08 8.42 17.45
CA MET A 1 15.65 7.09 17.74
C MET A 1 14.84 6.04 16.99
N ALA A 2 15.49 5.21 16.21
CA ALA A 2 14.82 4.13 15.49
C ALA A 2 14.55 2.95 16.45
N VAL A 3 13.34 2.41 16.42
CA VAL A 3 12.97 1.23 17.19
C VAL A 3 12.70 0.09 16.21
N LEU A 4 13.43 -1.00 16.38
CA LEU A 4 13.24 -2.23 15.61
C LEU A 4 12.24 -3.11 16.33
N GLN A 5 11.12 -3.36 15.68
CA GLN A 5 10.12 -4.32 16.16
C GLN A 5 9.95 -5.44 15.15
N LYS A 6 9.97 -6.67 15.64
CA LYS A 6 9.58 -7.82 14.85
C LYS A 6 8.07 -7.96 14.93
N ILE A 7 7.39 -7.83 13.81
CA ILE A 7 5.94 -7.99 13.76
C ILE A 7 5.62 -9.38 13.25
N ASP A 8 4.94 -10.18 14.06
CA ASP A 8 4.34 -11.42 13.61
C ASP A 8 3.08 -11.09 12.82
N ASN A 9 3.19 -11.22 11.50
CA ASN A 9 2.07 -11.11 10.60
C ASN A 9 1.47 -12.51 10.43
N PRO A 10 0.13 -12.68 10.53
CA PRO A 10 -0.51 -13.98 10.29
C PRO A 10 -0.23 -14.54 8.88
N TYR A 11 0.23 -13.71 7.97
CA TYR A 11 0.66 -14.15 6.62
C TYR A 11 2.17 -14.39 6.52
N GLY A 12 2.92 -14.25 7.61
CA GLY A 12 4.36 -14.55 7.66
C GLY A 12 5.25 -13.64 6.82
N MET A 13 4.75 -12.52 6.34
CA MET A 13 5.39 -11.72 5.29
C MET A 13 6.17 -10.52 5.82
N ILE A 14 5.76 -9.91 6.92
CA ILE A 14 6.45 -8.76 7.51
C ILE A 14 7.32 -9.26 8.65
N GLN A 15 8.62 -9.05 8.51
CA GLN A 15 9.57 -9.53 9.51
C GLN A 15 10.11 -8.43 10.41
N THR A 16 10.19 -7.21 9.92
CA THR A 16 10.84 -6.14 10.67
C THR A 16 10.16 -4.80 10.42
N VAL A 17 9.96 -4.04 11.48
CA VAL A 17 9.52 -2.66 11.42
C VAL A 17 10.55 -1.79 12.12
N GLU A 18 11.01 -0.77 11.45
CA GLU A 18 11.87 0.26 12.00
C GLU A 18 11.04 1.55 12.13
N HIS A 19 10.93 2.05 13.35
CA HIS A 19 10.21 3.28 13.63
C HIS A 19 11.18 4.39 14.01
N CYS A 20 10.96 5.57 13.45
CA CYS A 20 11.51 6.80 13.99
C CYS A 20 10.38 7.85 14.07
N GLU A 21 10.65 9.03 14.63
CA GLU A 21 9.62 10.04 14.85
C GLU A 21 8.93 10.49 13.56
N SER A 22 9.63 10.45 12.42
CA SER A 22 9.15 11.00 11.15
C SER A 22 8.75 9.95 10.12
N PHE A 23 9.06 8.69 10.34
CA PHE A 23 8.70 7.63 9.38
C PHE A 23 8.79 6.23 10.00
N SER A 24 8.19 5.26 9.31
CA SER A 24 8.29 3.83 9.63
C SER A 24 8.73 3.06 8.40
N ILE A 25 9.59 2.07 8.57
CA ILE A 25 10.04 1.19 7.50
C ILE A 25 9.60 -0.23 7.81
N TYR A 26 8.90 -0.85 6.86
CA TYR A 26 8.47 -2.24 6.92
C TYR A 26 9.26 -3.04 5.91
N ARG A 27 9.88 -4.13 6.35
CA ARG A 27 10.66 -5.01 5.47
C ARG A 27 10.10 -6.42 5.50
N SER A 28 10.05 -7.04 4.34
CA SER A 28 9.66 -8.44 4.18
C SER A 28 10.63 -9.13 3.23
N GLN A 29 10.79 -10.43 3.42
CA GLN A 29 11.68 -11.24 2.61
C GLN A 29 11.11 -12.64 2.49
N ASP A 30 11.23 -13.22 1.30
CA ASP A 30 10.90 -14.62 1.04
C ASP A 30 11.93 -15.22 0.06
N SER A 31 11.64 -16.44 -0.43
CA SER A 31 12.54 -17.11 -1.38
C SER A 31 12.64 -16.39 -2.74
N THR A 32 11.72 -15.49 -3.06
CA THR A 32 11.69 -14.76 -4.34
C THR A 32 12.43 -13.42 -4.29
N GLY A 33 12.72 -12.89 -3.10
CA GLY A 33 13.40 -11.63 -2.93
C GLY A 33 13.01 -10.90 -1.66
N ASP A 34 13.04 -9.58 -1.73
CA ASP A 34 12.74 -8.70 -0.61
C ASP A 34 11.87 -7.50 -1.02
N CYS A 35 11.28 -6.86 -0.03
CA CYS A 35 10.60 -5.59 -0.23
C CYS A 35 10.80 -4.67 0.97
N GLU A 36 10.71 -3.38 0.69
CA GLU A 36 10.74 -2.33 1.71
C GLU A 36 9.59 -1.36 1.44
N VAL A 37 8.83 -1.05 2.48
CA VAL A 37 7.74 -0.08 2.44
C VAL A 37 8.01 0.97 3.49
N THR A 38 8.12 2.23 3.07
CA THR A 38 8.37 3.35 3.97
C THR A 38 7.13 4.21 4.07
N VAL A 39 6.69 4.47 5.30
CA VAL A 39 5.48 5.26 5.59
C VAL A 39 5.88 6.56 6.27
N TYR A 40 5.51 7.67 5.65
CA TYR A 40 5.70 9.02 6.21
C TYR A 40 4.35 9.59 6.62
N PRO A 41 4.07 9.80 7.91
CA PRO A 41 2.91 10.59 8.32
C PRO A 41 3.16 12.06 7.96
N VAL A 42 2.30 12.62 7.11
CA VAL A 42 2.44 14.01 6.63
C VAL A 42 1.50 14.95 7.37
N PHE A 43 0.27 14.51 7.54
CA PHE A 43 -0.77 15.22 8.30
C PHE A 43 -1.56 14.21 9.12
N SER A 44 -2.39 14.71 10.06
CA SER A 44 -3.29 13.83 10.78
C SER A 44 -4.22 13.11 9.80
N GLY A 45 -4.13 11.78 9.76
CA GLY A 45 -4.93 10.94 8.89
C GLY A 45 -4.42 10.82 7.45
N ILE A 46 -3.28 11.43 7.11
CA ILE A 46 -2.70 11.36 5.76
C ILE A 46 -1.27 10.86 5.85
N GLU A 47 -1.00 9.76 5.15
CA GLU A 47 0.32 9.14 5.08
C GLU A 47 0.79 9.06 3.63
N LEU A 48 2.08 9.24 3.42
CA LEU A 48 2.75 9.01 2.15
C LEU A 48 3.51 7.70 2.25
N VAL A 49 3.29 6.79 1.29
CA VAL A 49 3.82 5.44 1.34
C VAL A 49 4.65 5.17 0.10
N TYR A 50 5.89 4.77 0.29
CA TYR A 50 6.81 4.39 -0.78
C TYR A 50 7.01 2.89 -0.78
N TYR A 51 6.82 2.27 -1.94
CA TYR A 51 7.02 0.83 -2.15
C TYR A 51 8.26 0.60 -2.99
N ASP A 52 9.16 -0.22 -2.46
CA ASP A 52 10.33 -0.72 -3.17
C ASP A 52 10.32 -2.24 -3.05
N VAL A 53 9.84 -2.89 -4.10
CA VAL A 53 9.55 -4.32 -4.09
C VAL A 53 10.40 -5.03 -5.13
N HIS A 54 11.18 -6.02 -4.68
CA HIS A 54 12.01 -6.90 -5.48
C HIS A 54 11.70 -8.37 -5.16
N MET A 55 10.42 -8.69 -5.12
CA MET A 55 9.89 -10.03 -4.87
C MET A 55 8.58 -10.21 -5.63
N GLN A 56 8.08 -11.45 -5.70
CA GLN A 56 6.92 -11.77 -6.53
C GLN A 56 5.57 -11.40 -5.92
N SER A 57 5.51 -11.16 -4.61
CA SER A 57 4.30 -10.74 -3.95
C SER A 57 4.63 -9.77 -2.82
N CYS A 58 3.69 -8.87 -2.51
CA CYS A 58 3.83 -7.91 -1.42
C CYS A 58 2.49 -7.76 -0.72
N ASP A 59 2.25 -8.58 0.29
CA ASP A 59 0.97 -8.62 1.01
C ASP A 59 0.97 -7.76 2.28
N ILE A 60 1.71 -6.65 2.26
CA ILE A 60 1.70 -5.68 3.34
C ILE A 60 0.40 -4.88 3.29
N ASN A 61 -0.49 -5.11 4.25
CA ASN A 61 -1.75 -4.37 4.36
C ASN A 61 -1.66 -3.35 5.49
N LEU A 62 -1.34 -2.11 5.13
CA LEU A 62 -1.24 -1.00 6.09
C LEU A 62 -2.60 -0.41 6.45
N ALA A 63 -3.66 -0.78 5.74
CA ALA A 63 -5.00 -0.25 5.91
C ALA A 63 -5.92 -1.17 6.75
N LYS A 64 -5.40 -2.28 7.28
CA LYS A 64 -6.21 -3.27 8.01
C LYS A 64 -6.98 -2.64 9.18
N GLY A 65 -8.30 -2.81 9.18
CA GLY A 65 -9.19 -2.29 10.23
C GLY A 65 -9.47 -0.79 10.13
N ARG A 66 -9.03 -0.12 9.06
CA ARG A 66 -9.23 1.32 8.86
C ARG A 66 -9.97 1.58 7.55
N GLU A 67 -10.83 2.61 7.55
CA GLU A 67 -11.49 3.08 6.33
C GLU A 67 -10.55 4.03 5.60
N MET A 68 -9.86 3.51 4.58
CA MET A 68 -8.82 4.23 3.85
C MET A 68 -9.23 4.49 2.42
N LEU A 69 -8.89 5.69 1.95
CA LEU A 69 -8.82 6.02 0.52
C LEU A 69 -7.35 6.02 0.13
N ILE A 70 -6.99 5.22 -0.86
CA ILE A 70 -5.59 5.06 -1.26
C ILE A 70 -5.44 5.42 -2.73
N ILE A 71 -4.60 6.41 -2.97
CA ILE A 71 -4.24 6.88 -4.31
C ILE A 71 -2.83 6.35 -4.59
N THR A 72 -2.68 5.49 -5.58
CA THR A 72 -1.41 4.84 -5.88
C THR A 72 -0.95 5.18 -7.30
N HIS A 73 0.30 5.60 -7.41
CA HIS A 73 0.99 5.80 -8.68
C HIS A 73 2.08 4.73 -8.84
N CYS A 74 2.00 3.94 -9.89
CA CYS A 74 3.05 2.99 -10.23
C CYS A 74 4.15 3.72 -11.00
N GLN A 75 5.33 3.82 -10.42
CA GLN A 75 6.47 4.51 -11.03
C GLN A 75 7.24 3.59 -11.95
N GLU A 76 7.49 2.35 -11.51
CA GLU A 76 8.23 1.34 -12.26
C GLU A 76 7.65 -0.04 -11.99
N GLY A 77 7.78 -0.92 -12.97
CA GLY A 77 7.37 -2.32 -12.83
C GLY A 77 5.87 -2.51 -12.99
N ARG A 78 5.34 -3.44 -12.25
CA ARG A 78 3.93 -3.81 -12.32
C ARG A 78 3.46 -4.39 -10.99
N ILE A 79 2.26 -4.03 -10.58
CA ILE A 79 1.57 -4.65 -9.46
C ILE A 79 0.18 -5.09 -9.88
N GLU A 80 -0.24 -6.27 -9.43
CA GLU A 80 -1.55 -6.84 -9.70
C GLU A 80 -2.27 -7.09 -8.37
N PHE A 81 -3.53 -6.70 -8.32
CA PHE A 81 -4.38 -6.89 -7.15
C PHE A 81 -5.44 -7.94 -7.47
N GLU A 82 -5.49 -9.00 -6.68
CA GLU A 82 -6.57 -9.97 -6.71
C GLU A 82 -7.56 -9.66 -5.60
N TYR A 83 -8.81 -9.41 -5.97
CA TYR A 83 -9.88 -9.14 -5.02
C TYR A 83 -10.59 -10.42 -4.61
N LYS A 84 -11.22 -10.41 -3.43
CA LYS A 84 -11.96 -11.58 -2.87
C LYS A 84 -13.10 -12.06 -3.76
N ASN A 85 -13.68 -11.17 -4.59
CA ASN A 85 -14.72 -11.53 -5.56
C ASN A 85 -14.19 -12.14 -6.86
N GLY A 86 -12.87 -12.34 -6.98
CA GLY A 86 -12.23 -12.90 -8.16
C GLY A 86 -11.85 -11.88 -9.24
N GLU A 87 -12.15 -10.60 -9.03
CA GLU A 87 -11.72 -9.55 -9.95
C GLU A 87 -10.24 -9.23 -9.78
N TYR A 88 -9.63 -8.72 -10.85
CA TYR A 88 -8.24 -8.29 -10.88
C TYR A 88 -8.14 -6.85 -11.35
N LEU A 89 -7.23 -6.11 -10.72
CA LEU A 89 -6.77 -4.79 -11.18
C LEU A 89 -5.26 -4.84 -11.28
N TYR A 90 -4.69 -4.22 -12.29
CA TYR A 90 -3.25 -4.07 -12.37
C TYR A 90 -2.85 -2.61 -12.62
N LEU A 91 -1.65 -2.28 -12.17
CA LEU A 91 -0.98 -1.03 -12.48
C LEU A 91 0.34 -1.34 -13.16
N ALA A 92 0.55 -0.76 -14.33
CA ALA A 92 1.84 -0.73 -15.01
C ALA A 92 2.49 0.64 -14.80
N SER A 93 3.74 0.78 -15.22
CA SER A 93 4.48 2.03 -15.09
C SER A 93 3.72 3.22 -15.68
N GLY A 94 3.51 4.24 -14.88
CA GLY A 94 2.77 5.45 -15.23
C GLY A 94 1.29 5.43 -14.84
N ASP A 95 0.73 4.29 -14.45
CA ASP A 95 -0.67 4.19 -14.08
C ASP A 95 -0.94 4.78 -12.70
N LEU A 96 -2.13 5.35 -12.55
CA LEU A 96 -2.65 5.87 -11.29
C LEU A 96 -3.95 5.15 -10.94
N SER A 97 -4.10 4.75 -9.69
CA SER A 97 -5.35 4.19 -9.20
C SER A 97 -5.84 4.92 -7.95
N ILE A 98 -7.15 4.94 -7.79
CA ILE A 98 -7.81 5.39 -6.57
C ILE A 98 -8.63 4.21 -6.05
N GLN A 99 -8.31 3.74 -4.85
CA GLN A 99 -8.94 2.57 -4.27
C GLN A 99 -9.52 2.89 -2.90
N LYS A 100 -10.72 2.38 -2.67
CA LYS A 100 -11.37 2.33 -1.39
C LYS A 100 -11.59 0.85 -1.05
N ASN A 101 -11.71 0.52 0.23
CA ASN A 101 -11.95 -0.87 0.67
C ASN A 101 -10.84 -1.85 0.26
N THR A 102 -9.60 -1.47 0.50
CA THR A 102 -8.44 -2.32 0.22
C THR A 102 -8.44 -3.63 1.02
N GLU A 103 -9.32 -3.76 2.02
CA GLU A 103 -9.55 -5.02 2.75
C GLU A 103 -10.07 -6.14 1.84
N ASN A 104 -10.69 -5.80 0.72
CA ASN A 104 -11.16 -6.77 -0.26
C ASN A 104 -10.05 -7.31 -1.18
N ILE A 105 -8.85 -6.81 -1.05
CA ILE A 105 -7.69 -7.32 -1.76
C ILE A 105 -7.22 -8.60 -1.04
N ARG A 106 -7.23 -9.72 -1.78
CA ARG A 106 -6.76 -11.00 -1.28
C ARG A 106 -5.24 -11.11 -1.39
N HIS A 107 -4.70 -10.80 -2.56
CA HIS A 107 -3.28 -10.88 -2.86
C HIS A 107 -2.80 -9.71 -3.69
N ARG A 108 -1.53 -9.37 -3.51
CA ARG A 108 -0.82 -8.38 -4.31
C ARG A 108 0.39 -9.07 -4.93
N TYR A 109 0.41 -9.14 -6.27
CA TYR A 109 1.46 -9.80 -7.03
C TYR A 109 2.32 -8.77 -7.75
N CYS A 110 3.62 -9.02 -7.77
CA CYS A 110 4.58 -8.25 -8.56
C CYS A 110 5.22 -9.21 -9.58
N PRO A 111 4.57 -9.44 -10.73
CA PRO A 111 4.96 -10.51 -11.65
C PRO A 111 6.33 -10.31 -12.28
N LEU A 112 6.83 -9.07 -12.31
CA LEU A 112 8.17 -8.76 -12.81
C LEU A 112 9.25 -8.84 -11.71
N SER A 113 8.88 -9.20 -10.47
CA SER A 113 9.73 -9.12 -9.28
C SER A 113 10.34 -7.72 -9.09
N HIS A 114 9.65 -6.71 -9.57
CA HIS A 114 10.07 -5.31 -9.51
C HIS A 114 8.84 -4.40 -9.52
N TYR A 115 8.69 -3.63 -8.46
CA TYR A 115 7.64 -2.62 -8.36
C TYR A 115 8.12 -1.47 -7.50
N HIS A 116 8.12 -0.27 -8.06
CA HIS A 116 8.27 0.98 -7.34
C HIS A 116 7.00 1.78 -7.46
N GLY A 117 6.39 2.12 -6.33
CA GLY A 117 5.17 2.88 -6.31
C GLY A 117 5.13 3.88 -5.16
N VAL A 118 4.27 4.87 -5.31
CA VAL A 118 3.98 5.86 -4.26
C VAL A 118 2.48 5.88 -4.05
N SER A 119 2.07 5.83 -2.79
CA SER A 119 0.67 5.95 -2.42
C SER A 119 0.46 7.11 -1.46
N VAL A 120 -0.68 7.80 -1.61
CA VAL A 120 -1.22 8.67 -0.58
C VAL A 120 -2.35 7.91 0.09
N ALA A 121 -2.22 7.64 1.38
CA ALA A 121 -3.20 6.92 2.17
C ALA A 121 -3.94 7.90 3.08
N ILE A 122 -5.25 7.98 2.92
CA ILE A 122 -6.11 8.91 3.64
C ILE A 122 -7.04 8.11 4.54
N ASP A 123 -6.89 8.30 5.86
CA ASP A 123 -7.80 7.72 6.84
C ASP A 123 -9.06 8.60 6.92
N MET A 124 -10.15 8.10 6.38
CA MET A 124 -11.39 8.86 6.22
C MET A 124 -12.05 9.23 7.55
N ASN A 125 -11.69 8.55 8.64
CA ASN A 125 -12.19 8.84 9.98
C ASN A 125 -11.36 9.89 10.73
N ARG A 126 -10.17 10.22 10.23
CA ARG A 126 -9.23 11.13 10.90
C ARG A 126 -9.02 12.45 10.18
N VAL A 127 -9.41 12.53 8.90
CA VAL A 127 -9.25 13.78 8.13
C VAL A 127 -10.34 14.79 8.43
N PRO A 128 -10.08 16.11 8.26
CA PRO A 128 -11.11 17.14 8.41
C PRO A 128 -12.29 16.92 7.46
N ARG A 129 -13.48 17.39 7.87
CA ARG A 129 -14.72 17.20 7.11
C ARG A 129 -14.69 17.69 5.68
N CYS A 130 -13.84 18.65 5.34
CA CYS A 130 -13.72 19.12 3.96
C CYS A 130 -13.29 18.01 2.98
N PHE A 131 -12.61 16.98 3.46
CA PHE A 131 -12.27 15.83 2.65
C PHE A 131 -13.42 14.83 2.49
N SER A 132 -14.44 14.91 3.32
CA SER A 132 -15.61 14.01 3.20
C SER A 132 -16.47 14.31 1.98
N CYS A 133 -16.23 15.40 1.28
CA CYS A 133 -16.88 15.75 0.02
C CYS A 133 -16.31 14.98 -1.18
N ILE A 134 -15.24 14.23 -1.01
CA ILE A 134 -14.70 13.38 -2.07
C ILE A 134 -15.74 12.30 -2.40
N PRO A 135 -16.11 12.11 -3.70
CA PRO A 135 -17.08 11.09 -4.07
C PRO A 135 -16.60 9.71 -3.65
N VAL A 136 -17.35 9.05 -2.79
CA VAL A 136 -17.01 7.72 -2.25
C VAL A 136 -17.73 6.58 -2.99
N SER A 137 -18.36 6.87 -4.12
CA SER A 137 -19.05 5.89 -4.95
C SER A 137 -18.11 4.96 -5.73
N TYR A 138 -16.83 5.33 -5.82
CA TYR A 138 -15.82 4.53 -6.51
C TYR A 138 -15.12 3.61 -5.53
N THR A 139 -15.07 2.32 -5.83
CA THR A 139 -14.23 1.36 -5.09
C THR A 139 -12.80 1.39 -5.59
N HIS A 140 -12.62 1.58 -6.88
CA HIS A 140 -11.31 1.83 -7.49
C HIS A 140 -11.49 2.56 -8.83
N LEU A 141 -10.46 3.29 -9.21
CA LEU A 141 -10.36 3.97 -10.50
C LEU A 141 -8.90 3.93 -10.93
N THR A 142 -8.65 3.48 -12.15
CA THR A 142 -7.31 3.51 -12.75
C THR A 142 -7.31 4.52 -13.88
N LEU A 143 -6.35 5.47 -13.84
CA LEU A 143 -6.19 6.51 -14.84
C LEU A 143 -4.89 6.27 -15.59
N PRO A 144 -4.93 6.10 -16.93
CA PRO A 144 -3.71 6.05 -17.74
C PRO A 144 -3.04 7.43 -17.74
N THR A 145 -1.74 7.44 -17.66
CA THR A 145 -0.94 8.68 -17.73
C THR A 145 -0.33 8.86 -19.11
#